data_1d59682f855d9e256c12327640896d3b
#
_entry.id   1d59682f855d9e256c12327640896d3b
#
_cell.length_a   1.000
_cell.length_b   1.000
_cell.length_c   1.000
_cell.angle_alpha   90.00
_cell.angle_beta   90.00
_cell.angle_gamma   90.00
#
_symmetry.space_group_name_H-M   'P 1'
#
loop_
_entity.id
_entity.type
_entity.pdbx_description
1 polymer ?
#
loop_
_entity_poly.entity_id
_entity_poly.type
_entity_poly.pdbx_seq_one_letter_code
_entity_poly.pdbx_strand_id
1 'polypeptide(L)'
;MLKKIENGLNKVINAQSGRIKLVKHYKNGLVDGKIIYYWDNGQIRLTGQYKEMCRVGIWTNYDSNGDILLKEYYDNNEIQADKNTQLI
;
A
#
# COMPACT_ATOMS: atom_id res chain seq x y z
N MET A 1 -19.54 -0.12 20.34
CA MET A 1 -19.37 0.93 19.35
C MET A 1 -17.97 0.93 18.78
N LEU A 2 -17.87 1.05 17.48
CA LEU A 2 -16.58 1.05 16.82
C LEU A 2 -15.97 2.44 16.86
N LYS A 3 -14.69 2.47 17.18
CA LYS A 3 -13.95 3.71 17.17
C LYS A 3 -13.42 3.99 15.79
N LYS A 4 -13.56 5.21 15.35
CA LYS A 4 -12.99 5.64 14.09
C LYS A 4 -11.50 5.90 14.28
N ILE A 5 -10.70 5.41 13.35
CA ILE A 5 -9.27 5.68 13.35
C ILE A 5 -9.06 7.04 12.70
N GLU A 6 -8.50 7.98 13.45
CA GLU A 6 -8.28 9.32 12.90
C GLU A 6 -6.86 9.55 12.49
N ASN A 7 -5.92 9.06 13.27
CA ASN A 7 -4.51 9.26 13.00
C ASN A 7 -3.74 8.00 13.34
N GLY A 8 -2.65 7.77 12.61
CA GLY A 8 -1.70 6.77 12.97
C GLY A 8 -1.77 5.51 12.15
N LEU A 9 -1.05 4.53 12.64
CA LEU A 9 -0.82 3.26 11.97
C LEU A 9 -1.97 2.30 12.24
N ASN A 10 -2.46 1.66 11.21
CA ASN A 10 -3.45 0.61 11.32
C ASN A 10 -2.93 -0.66 10.65
N LYS A 11 -3.03 -1.78 11.37
CA LYS A 11 -2.62 -3.09 10.87
C LYS A 11 -3.84 -3.97 10.71
N VAL A 12 -3.92 -4.61 9.56
CA VAL A 12 -4.96 -5.62 9.30
C VAL A 12 -4.29 -6.98 9.34
N ILE A 13 -4.85 -7.89 10.11
CA ILE A 13 -4.27 -9.19 10.36
C ILE A 13 -5.15 -10.25 9.74
N ASN A 14 -4.52 -11.25 9.10
CA ASN A 14 -5.21 -12.42 8.61
C ASN A 14 -5.69 -13.24 9.82
N ALA A 15 -7.00 -13.45 9.94
CA ALA A 15 -7.58 -14.10 11.11
C ALA A 15 -7.15 -15.56 11.25
N GLN A 16 -6.82 -16.22 10.14
CA GLN A 16 -6.44 -17.63 10.17
C GLN A 16 -4.98 -17.85 10.52
N SER A 17 -4.10 -17.01 9.96
CA SER A 17 -2.66 -17.19 10.16
C SER A 17 -2.09 -16.34 11.27
N GLY A 18 -2.80 -15.27 11.67
CA GLY A 18 -2.28 -14.31 12.64
C GLY A 18 -1.24 -13.37 12.06
N ARG A 19 -0.93 -13.47 10.79
CA ARG A 19 0.09 -12.64 10.16
C ARG A 19 -0.48 -11.33 9.67
N ILE A 20 0.36 -10.31 9.62
CA ILE A 20 -0.01 -9.01 9.12
C ILE A 20 -0.25 -9.11 7.62
N LYS A 21 -1.38 -8.61 7.19
CA LYS A 21 -1.82 -8.63 5.80
C LYS A 21 -1.63 -7.26 5.15
N LEU A 22 -1.79 -6.22 5.94
CA LEU A 22 -1.83 -4.85 5.43
C LEU A 22 -1.48 -3.89 6.55
N VAL A 23 -0.67 -2.90 6.22
CA VAL A 23 -0.36 -1.79 7.12
C VAL A 23 -0.67 -0.51 6.37
N LYS A 24 -1.42 0.38 6.99
CA LYS A 24 -1.71 1.67 6.39
C LYS A 24 -1.77 2.75 7.44
N HIS A 25 -1.61 3.97 7.01
CA HIS A 25 -1.61 5.14 7.88
C HIS A 25 -2.83 6.01 7.62
N TYR A 26 -3.31 6.65 8.69
CA TYR A 26 -4.44 7.55 8.63
C TYR A 26 -4.05 8.91 9.15
N LYS A 27 -4.67 9.93 8.58
CA LYS A 27 -4.55 11.31 9.05
C LYS A 27 -5.91 11.94 8.95
N ASN A 28 -6.43 12.41 10.09
CA ASN A 28 -7.76 13.03 10.16
C ASN A 28 -8.86 12.12 9.58
N GLY A 29 -8.76 10.83 9.84
CA GLY A 29 -9.73 9.85 9.38
C GLY A 29 -9.59 9.41 7.94
N LEU A 30 -8.62 9.94 7.22
CA LEU A 30 -8.38 9.62 5.81
C LEU A 30 -7.09 8.83 5.68
N VAL A 31 -7.04 7.91 4.71
CA VAL A 31 -5.82 7.18 4.41
C VAL A 31 -4.81 8.18 3.88
N ASP A 32 -3.64 8.21 4.53
CA ASP A 32 -2.60 9.19 4.19
C ASP A 32 -1.26 8.62 4.63
N GLY A 33 -0.29 8.61 3.73
CA GLY A 33 1.03 8.07 4.02
C GLY A 33 1.23 6.70 3.40
N LYS A 34 2.19 5.97 3.94
CA LYS A 34 2.59 4.68 3.36
C LYS A 34 1.54 3.62 3.54
N ILE A 35 1.45 2.72 2.55
CA ILE A 35 0.64 1.53 2.62
C ILE A 35 1.50 0.35 2.18
N ILE A 36 1.39 -0.76 2.90
CA ILE A 36 2.14 -1.97 2.60
C ILE A 36 1.19 -3.16 2.68
N TYR A 37 1.12 -3.92 1.60
CA TYR A 37 0.41 -5.20 1.58
C TYR A 37 1.44 -6.31 1.64
N TYR A 38 1.09 -7.41 2.28
CA TYR A 38 1.97 -8.56 2.44
C TYR A 38 1.37 -9.80 1.83
N TRP A 39 2.25 -10.64 1.29
CA TRP A 39 1.89 -12.01 0.94
C TRP A 39 1.72 -12.82 2.22
N ASP A 40 1.06 -13.97 2.12
CA ASP A 40 0.88 -14.84 3.29
C ASP A 40 2.21 -15.36 3.85
N ASN A 41 3.25 -15.38 3.04
CA ASN A 41 4.57 -15.83 3.51
C ASN A 41 5.34 -14.71 4.23
N GLY A 42 4.75 -13.54 4.41
CA GLY A 42 5.38 -12.43 5.11
C GLY A 42 6.18 -11.49 4.21
N GLN A 43 6.34 -11.83 2.95
CA GLN A 43 7.03 -10.97 1.99
C GLN A 43 6.11 -9.82 1.58
N ILE A 44 6.72 -8.69 1.26
CA ILE A 44 5.95 -7.54 0.77
C ILE A 44 5.40 -7.86 -0.60
N ARG A 45 4.13 -7.54 -0.80
CA ARG A 45 3.43 -7.72 -2.06
C ARG A 45 3.28 -6.40 -2.82
N LEU A 46 3.02 -5.32 -2.09
CA LEU A 46 2.76 -4.03 -2.71
C LEU A 46 3.15 -2.94 -1.72
N THR A 47 3.84 -1.93 -2.21
CA THR A 47 4.09 -0.72 -1.42
C THR A 47 3.63 0.48 -2.22
N GLY A 48 3.14 1.49 -1.51
CA GLY A 48 2.71 2.71 -2.14
C GLY A 48 2.53 3.82 -1.14
N GLN A 49 1.93 4.88 -1.58
CA GLN A 49 1.71 6.04 -0.75
C GLN A 49 0.41 6.74 -1.14
N TYR A 50 -0.33 7.12 -0.11
CA TYR A 50 -1.53 7.92 -0.26
C TYR A 50 -1.30 9.32 0.27
N LYS A 51 -1.95 10.27 -0.36
CA LYS A 51 -2.05 11.62 0.17
C LYS A 51 -3.51 12.02 0.07
N GLU A 52 -4.15 12.22 1.23
CA GLU A 52 -5.56 12.60 1.29
C GLU A 52 -6.42 11.66 0.45
N MET A 53 -6.23 10.36 0.66
CA MET A 53 -6.98 9.29 0.01
C MET A 53 -6.68 9.09 -1.47
N CYS A 54 -5.73 9.84 -2.03
CA CYS A 54 -5.32 9.67 -3.42
C CYS A 54 -3.98 8.99 -3.51
N ARG A 55 -3.83 8.09 -4.47
CA ARG A 55 -2.54 7.46 -4.72
C ARG A 55 -1.57 8.48 -5.29
N VAL A 56 -0.36 8.53 -4.73
CA VAL A 56 0.69 9.39 -5.22
C VAL A 56 2.01 8.65 -5.19
N GLY A 57 2.95 9.10 -6.00
CA GLY A 57 4.30 8.55 -6.00
C GLY A 57 4.39 7.19 -6.62
N ILE A 58 5.43 6.45 -6.28
CA ILE A 58 5.74 5.17 -6.87
C ILE A 58 5.04 4.06 -6.12
N TRP A 59 4.32 3.22 -6.85
CA TRP A 59 3.67 2.02 -6.33
C TRP A 59 4.38 0.83 -6.92
N THR A 60 4.89 -0.04 -6.07
CA THR A 60 5.71 -1.17 -6.47
C THR A 60 5.02 -2.47 -6.11
N ASN A 61 4.88 -3.34 -7.12
CA ASN A 61 4.34 -4.68 -6.96
C ASN A 61 5.48 -5.68 -6.95
N TYR A 62 5.40 -6.65 -6.04
CA TYR A 62 6.41 -7.69 -5.88
C TYR A 62 5.77 -9.06 -6.01
N ASP A 63 6.55 -10.02 -6.49
CA ASP A 63 6.09 -11.41 -6.44
C ASP A 63 6.37 -11.99 -5.04
N SER A 64 5.97 -13.23 -4.82
CA SER A 64 6.08 -13.86 -3.50
C SER A 64 7.52 -14.18 -3.10
N ASN A 65 8.47 -14.05 -4.02
CA ASN A 65 9.89 -14.24 -3.74
C ASN A 65 10.60 -12.93 -3.42
N GLY A 66 9.90 -11.80 -3.56
CA GLY A 66 10.48 -10.50 -3.29
C GLY A 66 11.00 -9.78 -4.50
N ASP A 67 10.81 -10.35 -5.70
CA ASP A 67 11.25 -9.69 -6.93
C ASP A 67 10.22 -8.68 -7.39
N ILE A 68 10.68 -7.58 -7.96
CA ILE A 68 9.80 -6.53 -8.45
C ILE A 68 9.16 -6.98 -9.75
N LEU A 69 7.82 -6.89 -9.79
CA LEU A 69 7.05 -7.20 -10.98
C LEU A 69 6.73 -5.95 -11.79
N LEU A 70 6.41 -4.86 -11.11
CA LEU A 70 5.86 -3.68 -11.76
C LEU A 70 6.03 -2.47 -10.87
N LYS A 71 6.41 -1.36 -11.45
CA LYS A 71 6.40 -0.06 -10.79
C LYS A 71 5.52 0.88 -11.59
N GLU A 72 4.65 1.60 -10.87
CA GLU A 72 3.78 2.59 -11.48
C GLU A 72 3.92 3.90 -10.73
N TYR A 73 3.87 4.98 -11.45
CA TYR A 73 3.91 6.32 -10.85
C TYR A 73 2.52 6.92 -10.91
N TYR A 74 2.04 7.38 -9.75
CA TYR A 74 0.72 7.95 -9.64
C TYR A 74 0.78 9.43 -9.30
N ASP A 75 -0.15 10.18 -9.86
CA ASP A 75 -0.40 11.56 -9.52
C ASP A 75 -1.91 11.69 -9.33
N ASN A 76 -2.34 11.86 -8.07
CA ASN A 76 -3.75 11.95 -7.70
C ASN A 76 -4.59 10.82 -8.29
N ASN A 77 -4.19 9.58 -8.01
CA ASN A 77 -4.87 8.36 -8.48
C ASN A 77 -4.70 8.06 -9.97
N GLU A 78 -4.00 8.90 -10.70
CA GLU A 78 -3.80 8.66 -12.13
C GLU A 78 -2.42 8.12 -12.40
N ILE A 79 -2.35 7.02 -13.14
CA ILE A 79 -1.07 6.45 -13.54
C ILE A 79 -0.45 7.33 -14.61
N GLN A 80 0.81 7.68 -14.38
CA GLN A 80 1.59 8.40 -15.37
C GLN A 80 2.22 7.37 -16.31
N ALA A 81 1.61 7.20 -17.46
CA ALA A 81 1.91 6.09 -18.35
C ALA A 81 3.08 6.34 -19.29
N ASP A 82 3.83 7.37 -19.05
CA ASP A 82 4.95 7.70 -19.91
C ASP A 82 6.25 7.08 -19.39
N LYS A 83 7.30 7.85 -19.42
CA LYS A 83 8.64 7.43 -19.04
C LYS A 83 8.80 6.96 -17.61
N ASN A 84 7.82 7.23 -16.74
CA ASN A 84 7.94 6.87 -15.34
C ASN A 84 7.30 5.53 -15.01
N THR A 85 6.64 4.92 -15.98
CA THR A 85 6.00 3.62 -15.79
C THR A 85 6.86 2.55 -16.42
N GLN A 86 7.18 1.52 -15.66
CA GLN A 86 7.98 0.41 -16.14
C GLN A 86 7.24 -0.89 -15.92
N LEU A 87 7.05 -1.61 -17.01
CA LEU A 87 6.48 -2.94 -16.98
C LEU A 87 7.61 -3.96 -17.03
N ILE A 88 7.53 -4.92 -16.16
CA ILE A 88 8.56 -5.94 -16.03
C ILE A 88 8.06 -7.29 -16.48
#